data_95dd07de9e025611836c435900d3ad9f
#
_entry.id   95dd07de9e025611836c435900d3ad9f
#
_cell.length_a   1.000
_cell.length_b   1.000
_cell.length_c   1.000
_cell.angle_alpha   90.00
_cell.angle_beta   90.00
_cell.angle_gamma   90.00
#
_symmetry.space_group_name_H-M   'P 1'
#
loop_
_entity.id
_entity.type
_entity.pdbx_description
1 polymer ?
#
loop_
_entity_poly.entity_id
_entity_poly.type
_entity_poly.pdbx_seq_one_letter_code
_entity_poly.pdbx_strand_id
1 'polypeptide(L)'
;MNATVNPLAREPLYELVARVLRHNIAMGRLPPGLVLLEGPIASLMQTSRAPVSAALKQLEAEGVISRFEGRGYLAGNPDPGTEPLRGDLGDFALDISDDMRGALQTRGTWMHFYDQVEHQIAVCQVFGEYRVLETELASYLGVSRTVVRDMMGRLHERGLIRKNTSSHWVTGPLTAQTVKEQYGLRAILEPAALRLAAPFLSIREIDQTRARIADDAALSHDDLEIMLLETCLAKAPNEALVGLIRQSRLVLSAVNRALTGLGLPPDLVARDQYRMLFDLMAQHPIDSSAEFLREHLQIMARRNLARMKIVGVVRNSRRIPPYLVSK
;
A
#
# COMPACT_ATOMS: atom_id res chain seq x y z
N MET A 1 -18.69 -34.22 8.39
CA MET A 1 -17.93 -33.57 9.47
C MET A 1 -18.08 -32.07 9.31
N ASN A 2 -18.94 -31.45 10.15
CA ASN A 2 -19.13 -29.99 10.13
C ASN A 2 -17.87 -29.33 10.68
N ALA A 3 -17.11 -28.64 9.84
CA ALA A 3 -16.05 -27.77 10.29
C ALA A 3 -16.69 -26.63 11.10
N THR A 4 -16.46 -26.63 12.40
CA THR A 4 -16.85 -25.57 13.33
C THR A 4 -16.17 -24.29 12.83
N VAL A 5 -16.94 -23.39 12.25
CA VAL A 5 -16.44 -22.08 11.79
C VAL A 5 -15.99 -21.32 13.03
N ASN A 6 -14.68 -21.12 13.16
CA ASN A 6 -14.09 -20.36 14.26
C ASN A 6 -14.73 -18.95 14.27
N PRO A 7 -15.44 -18.55 15.35
CA PRO A 7 -16.10 -17.24 15.43
C PRO A 7 -15.12 -16.09 15.27
N LEU A 8 -13.85 -16.26 15.63
CA LEU A 8 -12.78 -15.28 15.44
C LEU A 8 -12.47 -15.00 13.95
N ALA A 9 -12.84 -15.90 13.04
CA ALA A 9 -12.65 -15.71 11.61
C ALA A 9 -13.56 -14.61 10.99
N ARG A 10 -14.56 -14.13 11.70
CA ARG A 10 -15.51 -13.08 11.26
C ARG A 10 -15.21 -11.70 11.86
N GLU A 11 -14.40 -11.65 12.90
CA GLU A 11 -14.09 -10.41 13.62
C GLU A 11 -13.10 -9.55 12.80
N PRO A 12 -13.25 -8.21 12.75
CA PRO A 12 -12.29 -7.34 12.09
C PRO A 12 -10.87 -7.51 12.65
N LEU A 13 -9.86 -7.41 11.77
CA LEU A 13 -8.46 -7.65 12.18
C LEU A 13 -7.99 -6.68 13.28
N TYR A 14 -8.47 -5.43 13.25
CA TYR A 14 -8.14 -4.45 14.29
C TYR A 14 -8.72 -4.83 15.65
N GLU A 15 -9.88 -5.47 15.70
CA GLU A 15 -10.47 -5.97 16.96
C GLU A 15 -9.67 -7.14 17.54
N LEU A 16 -9.18 -8.06 16.68
CA LEU A 16 -8.27 -9.12 17.11
C LEU A 16 -6.97 -8.55 17.69
N VAL A 17 -6.38 -7.56 17.02
CA VAL A 17 -5.17 -6.87 17.51
C VAL A 17 -5.47 -6.18 18.84
N ALA A 18 -6.58 -5.44 18.94
CA ALA A 18 -6.99 -4.76 20.18
C ALA A 18 -7.21 -5.77 21.33
N ARG A 19 -7.82 -6.91 21.05
CA ARG A 19 -8.06 -7.98 22.03
C ARG A 19 -6.76 -8.56 22.57
N VAL A 20 -5.80 -8.87 21.69
CA VAL A 20 -4.46 -9.38 22.10
C VAL A 20 -3.75 -8.36 22.99
N LEU A 21 -3.72 -7.11 22.57
CA LEU A 21 -3.06 -6.07 23.36
C LEU A 21 -3.75 -5.85 24.71
N ARG A 22 -5.08 -5.73 24.70
CA ARG A 22 -5.89 -5.57 25.94
C ARG A 22 -5.66 -6.71 26.91
N HIS A 23 -5.68 -7.96 26.43
CA HIS A 23 -5.42 -9.13 27.26
C HIS A 23 -4.04 -9.08 27.89
N ASN A 24 -3.00 -8.80 27.12
CA ASN A 24 -1.62 -8.78 27.61
C ASN A 24 -1.32 -7.59 28.54
N ILE A 25 -2.00 -6.45 28.36
CA ILE A 25 -1.94 -5.32 29.31
C ILE A 25 -2.62 -5.70 30.60
N ALA A 26 -3.83 -6.29 30.56
CA ALA A 26 -4.57 -6.74 31.74
C ALA A 26 -3.82 -7.81 32.54
N MET A 27 -3.10 -8.72 31.87
CA MET A 27 -2.27 -9.75 32.49
C MET A 27 -0.91 -9.24 32.98
N GLY A 28 -0.60 -7.95 32.80
CA GLY A 28 0.67 -7.34 33.22
C GLY A 28 1.88 -7.77 32.39
N ARG A 29 1.68 -8.48 31.26
CA ARG A 29 2.77 -8.88 30.36
C ARG A 29 3.31 -7.69 29.57
N LEU A 30 2.45 -6.72 29.27
CA LEU A 30 2.82 -5.41 28.79
C LEU A 30 2.71 -4.44 29.98
N PRO A 31 3.85 -4.08 30.62
CA PRO A 31 3.82 -3.28 31.83
C PRO A 31 3.32 -1.86 31.57
N PRO A 32 2.69 -1.21 32.57
CA PRO A 32 2.30 0.19 32.46
C PRO A 32 3.49 1.09 32.09
N GLY A 33 3.25 2.04 31.16
CA GLY A 33 4.31 2.94 30.67
C GLY A 33 5.15 2.37 29.53
N LEU A 34 4.95 1.12 29.10
CA LEU A 34 5.62 0.58 27.91
C LEU A 34 5.14 1.29 26.65
N VAL A 35 6.09 1.76 25.83
CA VAL A 35 5.79 2.45 24.56
C VAL A 35 5.33 1.46 23.50
N LEU A 36 4.10 1.62 23.06
CA LEU A 36 3.48 0.83 22.01
C LEU A 36 3.58 1.59 20.68
N LEU A 37 4.30 1.01 19.71
CA LEU A 37 4.49 1.56 18.37
C LEU A 37 3.79 0.68 17.32
N GLU A 38 3.18 1.30 16.31
CA GLU A 38 2.48 0.59 15.22
C GLU A 38 3.38 -0.40 14.48
N GLY A 39 4.62 -0.01 14.16
CA GLY A 39 5.54 -0.84 13.41
C GLY A 39 5.92 -2.15 14.10
N PRO A 40 6.48 -2.11 15.32
CA PRO A 40 6.80 -3.31 16.09
C PRO A 40 5.60 -4.23 16.33
N ILE A 41 4.42 -3.66 16.66
CA ILE A 41 3.19 -4.47 16.84
C ILE A 41 2.79 -5.14 15.52
N ALA A 42 2.83 -4.40 14.40
CA ALA A 42 2.51 -4.94 13.09
C ALA A 42 3.44 -6.10 12.70
N SER A 43 4.75 -5.95 12.95
CA SER A 43 5.73 -7.00 12.71
C SER A 43 5.50 -8.22 13.58
N LEU A 44 5.26 -8.04 14.88
CA LEU A 44 5.03 -9.12 15.83
C LEU A 44 3.75 -9.92 15.50
N MET A 45 2.69 -9.23 15.09
CA MET A 45 1.40 -9.85 14.75
C MET A 45 1.29 -10.23 13.27
N GLN A 46 2.37 -10.08 12.49
CA GLN A 46 2.43 -10.38 11.06
C GLN A 46 1.28 -9.72 10.28
N THR A 47 1.03 -8.44 10.55
CA THR A 47 -0.04 -7.65 9.93
C THR A 47 0.47 -6.31 9.41
N SER A 48 -0.40 -5.54 8.72
CA SER A 48 -0.06 -4.17 8.31
C SER A 48 -0.27 -3.16 9.44
N ARG A 49 0.29 -1.95 9.29
CA ARG A 49 0.15 -0.87 10.28
C ARG A 49 -1.29 -0.36 10.41
N ALA A 50 -2.10 -0.42 9.34
CA ALA A 50 -3.46 0.13 9.34
C ALA A 50 -4.39 -0.49 10.40
N PRO A 51 -4.56 -1.83 10.49
CA PRO A 51 -5.35 -2.45 11.56
C PRO A 51 -4.74 -2.21 12.95
N VAL A 52 -3.41 -2.12 13.06
CA VAL A 52 -2.76 -1.80 14.34
C VAL A 52 -3.08 -0.37 14.77
N SER A 53 -3.01 0.59 13.86
CA SER A 53 -3.38 1.99 14.13
C SER A 53 -4.85 2.12 14.58
N ALA A 54 -5.76 1.39 13.92
CA ALA A 54 -7.16 1.34 14.31
C ALA A 54 -7.36 0.72 15.71
N ALA A 55 -6.65 -0.39 16.00
CA ALA A 55 -6.68 -1.04 17.30
C ALA A 55 -6.17 -0.13 18.42
N LEU A 56 -5.05 0.57 18.20
CA LEU A 56 -4.50 1.51 19.18
C LEU A 56 -5.44 2.68 19.45
N LYS A 57 -6.07 3.25 18.42
CA LYS A 57 -7.09 4.30 18.58
C LYS A 57 -8.29 3.81 19.39
N GLN A 58 -8.72 2.57 19.16
CA GLN A 58 -9.81 1.97 19.93
C GLN A 58 -9.42 1.78 21.39
N LEU A 59 -8.24 1.21 21.66
CA LEU A 59 -7.74 1.00 23.03
C LEU A 59 -7.53 2.33 23.78
N GLU A 60 -7.12 3.40 23.09
CA GLU A 60 -7.06 4.76 23.63
C GLU A 60 -8.46 5.25 24.04
N ALA A 61 -9.45 5.10 23.15
CA ALA A 61 -10.84 5.49 23.44
C ALA A 61 -11.45 4.68 24.60
N GLU A 62 -11.02 3.43 24.77
CA GLU A 62 -11.42 2.57 25.90
C GLU A 62 -10.64 2.88 27.19
N GLY A 63 -9.62 3.75 27.14
CA GLY A 63 -8.78 4.09 28.30
C GLY A 63 -7.82 2.97 28.72
N VAL A 64 -7.58 1.98 27.87
CA VAL A 64 -6.64 0.86 28.13
C VAL A 64 -5.19 1.29 27.89
N ILE A 65 -4.98 2.27 27.02
CA ILE A 65 -3.69 2.88 26.72
C ILE A 65 -3.85 4.40 26.72
N SER A 66 -2.75 5.12 26.88
CA SER A 66 -2.76 6.58 26.93
C SER A 66 -1.75 7.19 25.96
N ARG A 67 -1.97 8.46 25.58
CA ARG A 67 -0.98 9.24 24.82
C ARG A 67 0.06 9.85 25.77
N PHE A 68 1.23 10.15 25.20
CA PHE A 68 2.28 10.87 25.90
C PHE A 68 2.97 11.86 24.95
N GLU A 69 3.82 12.72 25.48
CA GLU A 69 4.65 13.62 24.67
C GLU A 69 5.74 12.85 23.93
N GLY A 70 5.35 12.13 22.89
CA GLY A 70 6.24 11.29 22.08
C GLY A 70 5.49 10.53 20.99
N ARG A 71 6.22 9.70 20.26
CA ARG A 71 5.62 8.88 19.20
C ARG A 71 5.08 7.57 19.79
N GLY A 72 3.81 7.27 19.54
CA GLY A 72 3.12 6.04 19.96
C GLY A 72 2.17 6.25 21.13
N TYR A 73 1.92 5.18 21.87
CA TYR A 73 1.04 5.14 23.04
C TYR A 73 1.75 4.47 24.22
N LEU A 74 1.30 4.73 25.42
CA LEU A 74 1.75 4.02 26.63
C LEU A 74 0.75 2.93 27.00
N ALA A 75 1.23 1.74 27.29
CA ALA A 75 0.41 0.67 27.86
C ALA A 75 -0.12 1.09 29.23
N GLY A 76 -1.41 0.87 29.48
CA GLY A 76 -2.07 1.29 30.72
C GLY A 76 -2.19 2.81 30.85
N ASN A 77 -2.50 3.23 32.06
CA ASN A 77 -2.53 4.63 32.47
C ASN A 77 -1.47 4.83 33.58
N PRO A 78 -0.18 4.99 33.23
CA PRO A 78 0.86 5.22 34.20
C PRO A 78 0.64 6.57 34.93
N ASP A 79 1.15 6.69 36.13
CA ASP A 79 1.09 7.93 36.90
C ASP A 79 1.73 9.09 36.13
N PRO A 80 1.21 10.33 36.30
CA PRO A 80 1.79 11.50 35.66
C PRO A 80 3.26 11.67 36.05
N GLY A 81 4.16 11.71 35.06
CA GLY A 81 5.61 11.82 35.27
C GLY A 81 6.37 10.49 35.22
N THR A 82 5.70 9.37 34.97
CA THR A 82 6.37 8.08 34.74
C THR A 82 7.20 8.16 33.44
N GLU A 83 8.48 7.84 33.50
CA GLU A 83 9.33 7.76 32.32
C GLU A 83 8.86 6.65 31.38
N PRO A 84 8.69 6.94 30.06
CA PRO A 84 8.26 5.96 29.09
C PRO A 84 9.25 4.80 28.97
N LEU A 85 8.79 3.58 29.24
CA LEU A 85 9.59 2.36 29.11
C LEU A 85 9.71 2.01 27.62
N ARG A 86 10.93 2.00 27.08
CA ARG A 86 11.22 1.59 25.70
C ARG A 86 11.85 0.21 25.73
N GLY A 87 11.19 -0.77 25.09
CA GLY A 87 11.65 -2.15 24.95
C GLY A 87 11.21 -2.74 23.63
N ASP A 88 11.88 -3.81 23.20
CA ASP A 88 11.39 -4.58 22.06
C ASP A 88 10.18 -5.40 22.50
N LEU A 89 9.07 -5.28 21.77
CA LEU A 89 7.85 -6.06 22.07
C LEU A 89 8.07 -7.57 21.94
N GLY A 90 9.08 -8.01 21.20
CA GLY A 90 9.48 -9.41 21.10
C GLY A 90 10.03 -9.99 22.39
N ASP A 91 10.58 -9.15 23.28
CA ASP A 91 11.12 -9.57 24.58
C ASP A 91 10.01 -9.84 25.61
N PHE A 92 8.80 -9.31 25.35
CA PHE A 92 7.63 -9.58 26.19
C PHE A 92 6.90 -10.80 25.64
N ALA A 93 6.90 -11.89 26.41
CA ALA A 93 6.21 -13.13 26.06
C ALA A 93 4.68 -12.92 26.00
N LEU A 94 4.18 -12.38 24.89
CA LEU A 94 2.75 -12.15 24.69
C LEU A 94 1.97 -13.48 24.73
N ASP A 95 0.89 -13.48 25.49
CA ASP A 95 -0.09 -14.54 25.46
C ASP A 95 -1.03 -14.35 24.26
N ILE A 96 -0.84 -15.17 23.27
CA ILE A 96 -1.70 -15.20 22.08
C ILE A 96 -2.18 -16.65 21.97
N SER A 97 -3.48 -16.87 22.25
CA SER A 97 -4.07 -18.21 22.12
C SER A 97 -3.86 -18.78 20.72
N ASP A 98 -3.79 -20.09 20.58
CA ASP A 98 -3.59 -20.77 19.30
C ASP A 98 -4.67 -20.38 18.27
N ASP A 99 -5.93 -20.21 18.72
CA ASP A 99 -7.03 -19.74 17.89
C ASP A 99 -6.83 -18.30 17.39
N MET A 100 -6.35 -17.41 18.25
CA MET A 100 -6.01 -16.03 17.87
C MET A 100 -4.78 -16.00 16.96
N ARG A 101 -3.77 -16.80 17.26
CA ARG A 101 -2.57 -16.95 16.43
C ARG A 101 -2.93 -17.46 15.03
N GLY A 102 -3.78 -18.48 14.95
CA GLY A 102 -4.31 -19.01 13.70
C GLY A 102 -5.12 -17.95 12.92
N ALA A 103 -5.98 -17.18 13.61
CA ALA A 103 -6.76 -16.12 12.99
C ALA A 103 -5.89 -14.95 12.49
N LEU A 104 -4.86 -14.55 13.24
CA LEU A 104 -3.89 -13.54 12.84
C LEU A 104 -3.03 -14.04 11.67
N GLN A 105 -2.52 -15.26 11.72
CA GLN A 105 -1.73 -15.87 10.64
C GLN A 105 -2.54 -16.04 9.36
N THR A 106 -3.77 -16.55 9.44
CA THR A 106 -4.63 -16.72 8.27
C THR A 106 -4.92 -15.37 7.60
N ARG A 107 -5.01 -14.31 8.37
CA ARG A 107 -5.27 -12.95 7.87
C ARG A 107 -4.01 -12.17 7.52
N GLY A 108 -2.88 -12.43 8.17
CA GLY A 108 -1.56 -11.92 7.76
C GLY A 108 -1.10 -12.56 6.46
N THR A 109 -1.34 -13.85 6.30
CA THR A 109 -1.01 -14.64 5.10
C THR A 109 -1.75 -14.14 3.85
N TRP A 110 -3.01 -13.66 3.97
CA TRP A 110 -3.74 -13.16 2.81
C TRP A 110 -3.13 -11.89 2.21
N MET A 111 -2.43 -11.07 3.00
CA MET A 111 -1.72 -9.90 2.46
C MET A 111 -0.55 -10.31 1.56
N HIS A 112 0.16 -11.38 1.91
CA HIS A 112 1.19 -11.94 1.04
C HIS A 112 0.58 -12.49 -0.27
N PHE A 113 -0.57 -13.16 -0.17
CA PHE A 113 -1.32 -13.62 -1.35
C PHE A 113 -1.92 -12.45 -2.14
N TYR A 114 -2.30 -11.35 -1.46
CA TYR A 114 -2.85 -10.18 -2.12
C TYR A 114 -1.85 -9.58 -3.10
N ASP A 115 -0.61 -9.37 -2.70
CA ASP A 115 0.43 -8.82 -3.55
C ASP A 115 0.72 -9.73 -4.76
N GLN A 116 0.68 -11.05 -4.54
CA GLN A 116 0.80 -12.03 -5.62
C GLN A 116 -0.37 -11.94 -6.62
N VAL A 117 -1.61 -11.90 -6.12
CA VAL A 117 -2.82 -11.81 -6.95
C VAL A 117 -2.87 -10.47 -7.68
N GLU A 118 -2.57 -9.37 -6.98
CA GLU A 118 -2.47 -8.04 -7.57
C GLU A 118 -1.48 -8.02 -8.73
N HIS A 119 -0.29 -8.56 -8.52
CA HIS A 119 0.73 -8.66 -9.57
C HIS A 119 0.26 -9.52 -10.75
N GLN A 120 -0.33 -10.69 -10.50
CA GLN A 120 -0.82 -11.59 -11.54
C GLN A 120 -1.92 -10.93 -12.37
N ILE A 121 -2.90 -10.27 -11.72
CA ILE A 121 -3.97 -9.52 -12.39
C ILE A 121 -3.38 -8.38 -13.22
N ALA A 122 -2.48 -7.59 -12.64
CA ALA A 122 -1.85 -6.47 -13.33
C ALA A 122 -1.11 -6.91 -14.59
N VAL A 123 -0.36 -8.02 -14.51
CA VAL A 123 0.32 -8.60 -15.69
C VAL A 123 -0.67 -9.06 -16.75
N CYS A 124 -1.75 -9.74 -16.35
CA CYS A 124 -2.74 -10.26 -17.30
C CYS A 124 -3.50 -9.15 -18.02
N GLN A 125 -3.77 -8.01 -17.36
CA GLN A 125 -4.45 -6.86 -17.98
C GLN A 125 -3.75 -6.33 -19.24
N VAL A 126 -2.44 -6.49 -19.34
CA VAL A 126 -1.67 -6.04 -20.50
C VAL A 126 -1.99 -6.90 -21.75
N PHE A 127 -2.45 -8.14 -21.55
CA PHE A 127 -2.70 -9.09 -22.63
C PHE A 127 -4.18 -9.23 -23.02
N GLY A 128 -5.10 -8.70 -22.23
CA GLY A 128 -6.52 -8.80 -22.56
C GLY A 128 -7.46 -8.55 -21.38
N GLU A 129 -8.74 -8.83 -21.64
CA GLU A 129 -9.81 -8.81 -20.63
C GLU A 129 -10.02 -10.22 -20.08
N TYR A 130 -10.04 -10.33 -18.75
CA TYR A 130 -10.24 -11.59 -18.06
C TYR A 130 -11.36 -11.47 -17.03
N ARG A 131 -12.15 -12.53 -16.88
CA ARG A 131 -13.08 -12.70 -15.78
C ARG A 131 -12.33 -13.30 -14.59
N VAL A 132 -12.53 -12.74 -13.40
CA VAL A 132 -11.95 -13.24 -12.16
C VAL A 132 -12.98 -14.13 -11.45
N LEU A 133 -12.64 -15.39 -11.21
CA LEU A 133 -13.52 -16.37 -10.59
C LEU A 133 -13.19 -16.49 -9.10
N GLU A 134 -14.10 -16.01 -8.22
CA GLU A 134 -13.90 -16.01 -6.76
C GLU A 134 -13.68 -17.43 -6.20
N THR A 135 -14.42 -18.42 -6.71
CA THR A 135 -14.30 -19.82 -6.27
C THR A 135 -12.95 -20.42 -6.58
N GLU A 136 -12.48 -20.18 -7.82
CA GLU A 136 -11.18 -20.67 -8.26
C GLU A 136 -10.03 -19.95 -7.54
N LEU A 137 -10.19 -18.63 -7.27
CA LEU A 137 -9.23 -17.88 -6.49
C LEU A 137 -9.14 -18.39 -5.05
N ALA A 138 -10.28 -18.71 -4.40
CA ALA A 138 -10.32 -19.30 -3.07
C ALA A 138 -9.61 -20.64 -3.04
N SER A 139 -9.86 -21.52 -4.02
CA SER A 139 -9.20 -22.82 -4.16
C SER A 139 -7.71 -22.67 -4.44
N TYR A 140 -7.33 -21.73 -5.32
CA TYR A 140 -5.94 -21.50 -5.70
C TYR A 140 -5.08 -21.03 -4.53
N LEU A 141 -5.64 -20.18 -3.65
CA LEU A 141 -4.96 -19.64 -2.48
C LEU A 141 -5.13 -20.49 -1.21
N GLY A 142 -6.04 -21.48 -1.20
CA GLY A 142 -6.38 -22.25 -0.02
C GLY A 142 -7.04 -21.42 1.09
N VAL A 143 -7.79 -20.36 0.73
CA VAL A 143 -8.43 -19.44 1.68
C VAL A 143 -9.97 -19.49 1.58
N SER A 144 -10.65 -18.91 2.59
CA SER A 144 -12.11 -18.85 2.57
C SER A 144 -12.62 -17.85 1.52
N ARG A 145 -13.87 -18.05 1.05
CA ARG A 145 -14.54 -17.11 0.15
C ARG A 145 -14.69 -15.70 0.73
N THR A 146 -14.78 -15.59 2.06
CA THR A 146 -14.83 -14.29 2.75
C THR A 146 -13.54 -13.51 2.53
N VAL A 147 -12.38 -14.16 2.71
CA VAL A 147 -11.06 -13.57 2.44
C VAL A 147 -10.94 -13.14 0.98
N VAL A 148 -11.41 -13.97 0.03
CA VAL A 148 -11.41 -13.61 -1.38
C VAL A 148 -12.29 -12.39 -1.65
N ARG A 149 -13.49 -12.29 -1.05
CA ARG A 149 -14.36 -11.11 -1.22
C ARG A 149 -13.71 -9.83 -0.71
N ASP A 150 -13.05 -9.88 0.44
CA ASP A 150 -12.29 -8.73 0.97
C ASP A 150 -11.15 -8.34 0.02
N MET A 151 -10.44 -9.33 -0.51
CA MET A 151 -9.41 -9.14 -1.53
C MET A 151 -9.97 -8.51 -2.81
N MET A 152 -11.10 -9.01 -3.32
CA MET A 152 -11.77 -8.45 -4.49
C MET A 152 -12.25 -7.00 -4.26
N GLY A 153 -12.76 -6.70 -3.07
CA GLY A 153 -13.12 -5.33 -2.68
C GLY A 153 -11.93 -4.37 -2.81
N ARG A 154 -10.78 -4.74 -2.26
CA ARG A 154 -9.56 -3.93 -2.34
C ARG A 154 -8.99 -3.82 -3.75
N LEU A 155 -9.01 -4.90 -4.54
CA LEU A 155 -8.61 -4.85 -5.95
C LEU A 155 -9.52 -3.91 -6.76
N HIS A 156 -10.80 -3.86 -6.42
CA HIS A 156 -11.77 -2.94 -7.01
C HIS A 156 -11.52 -1.48 -6.61
N GLU A 157 -11.31 -1.20 -5.32
CA GLU A 157 -10.95 0.12 -4.81
C GLU A 157 -9.67 0.65 -5.47
N ARG A 158 -8.73 -0.24 -5.79
CA ARG A 158 -7.51 0.07 -6.54
C ARG A 158 -7.70 0.16 -8.06
N GLY A 159 -8.90 -0.04 -8.58
CA GLY A 159 -9.21 0.03 -10.01
C GLY A 159 -8.61 -1.09 -10.86
N LEU A 160 -8.12 -2.17 -10.24
CA LEU A 160 -7.53 -3.33 -10.95
C LEU A 160 -8.59 -4.28 -11.48
N ILE A 161 -9.75 -4.31 -10.85
CA ILE A 161 -10.92 -5.06 -11.31
C ILE A 161 -12.16 -4.18 -11.25
N ARG A 162 -13.16 -4.53 -12.04
CA ARG A 162 -14.48 -3.88 -12.04
C ARG A 162 -15.59 -4.91 -12.20
N LYS A 163 -16.79 -4.57 -11.83
CA LYS A 163 -17.98 -5.35 -12.19
C LYS A 163 -18.41 -4.99 -13.60
N ASN A 164 -18.69 -5.99 -14.42
CA ASN A 164 -19.34 -5.80 -15.71
C ASN A 164 -20.86 -5.70 -15.56
N THR A 165 -21.58 -5.52 -16.67
CA THR A 165 -23.05 -5.42 -16.70
C THR A 165 -23.76 -6.67 -16.15
N SER A 166 -23.10 -7.83 -16.17
CA SER A 166 -23.60 -9.09 -15.61
C SER A 166 -23.13 -9.33 -14.17
N SER A 167 -22.65 -8.28 -13.46
CA SER A 167 -22.13 -8.33 -12.09
C SER A 167 -20.95 -9.27 -11.85
N HIS A 168 -20.27 -9.70 -12.91
CA HIS A 168 -19.05 -10.49 -12.80
C HIS A 168 -17.84 -9.57 -12.62
N TRP A 169 -16.89 -10.01 -11.80
CA TRP A 169 -15.60 -9.37 -11.71
C TRP A 169 -14.78 -9.58 -12.98
N VAL A 170 -14.31 -8.49 -13.56
CA VAL A 170 -13.46 -8.49 -14.75
C VAL A 170 -12.26 -7.57 -14.55
N THR A 171 -11.16 -7.91 -15.19
CA THR A 171 -9.91 -7.13 -15.20
C THR A 171 -9.47 -6.89 -16.63
N GLY A 172 -8.85 -5.75 -16.90
CA GLY A 172 -8.34 -5.38 -18.22
C GLY A 172 -9.41 -4.99 -19.26
N PRO A 173 -9.03 -4.83 -20.54
CA PRO A 173 -7.64 -4.68 -20.95
C PRO A 173 -7.05 -3.33 -20.49
N LEU A 174 -5.77 -3.33 -20.15
CA LEU A 174 -5.02 -2.10 -19.95
C LEU A 174 -4.61 -1.57 -21.34
N THR A 175 -5.34 -0.60 -21.82
CA THR A 175 -5.11 -0.04 -23.16
C THR A 175 -4.10 1.11 -23.16
N ALA A 176 -3.47 1.35 -24.31
CA ALA A 176 -2.65 2.55 -24.49
C ALA A 176 -3.43 3.84 -24.21
N GLN A 177 -4.73 3.86 -24.51
CA GLN A 177 -5.62 4.98 -24.22
C GLN A 177 -5.77 5.18 -22.71
N THR A 178 -6.01 4.12 -21.93
CA THR A 178 -6.11 4.18 -20.47
C THR A 178 -4.82 4.74 -19.85
N VAL A 179 -3.66 4.27 -20.30
CA VAL A 179 -2.36 4.76 -19.80
C VAL A 179 -2.19 6.24 -20.12
N LYS A 180 -2.53 6.66 -21.34
CA LYS A 180 -2.48 8.08 -21.76
C LYS A 180 -3.40 8.95 -20.90
N GLU A 181 -4.62 8.50 -20.62
CA GLU A 181 -5.60 9.21 -19.81
C GLU A 181 -5.13 9.34 -18.35
N GLN A 182 -4.59 8.28 -17.77
CA GLN A 182 -4.07 8.31 -16.39
C GLN A 182 -2.88 9.25 -16.25
N TYR A 183 -1.93 9.24 -17.17
CA TYR A 183 -0.83 10.21 -17.17
C TYR A 183 -1.30 11.64 -17.43
N GLY A 184 -2.29 11.82 -18.31
CA GLY A 184 -2.92 13.14 -18.55
C GLY A 184 -3.56 13.69 -17.28
N LEU A 185 -4.29 12.84 -16.54
CA LEU A 185 -4.88 13.20 -15.26
C LEU A 185 -3.81 13.58 -14.22
N ARG A 186 -2.77 12.77 -14.08
CA ARG A 186 -1.64 13.05 -13.18
C ARG A 186 -0.93 14.35 -13.52
N ALA A 187 -0.71 14.64 -14.81
CA ALA A 187 -0.07 15.86 -15.26
C ALA A 187 -0.88 17.13 -14.94
N ILE A 188 -2.17 17.00 -14.64
CA ILE A 188 -3.02 18.09 -14.14
C ILE A 188 -2.99 18.12 -12.60
N LEU A 189 -3.21 16.99 -11.95
CA LEU A 189 -3.45 16.91 -10.52
C LEU A 189 -2.16 17.03 -9.69
N GLU A 190 -1.07 16.37 -10.08
CA GLU A 190 0.16 16.34 -9.27
C GLU A 190 0.87 17.69 -9.17
N PRO A 191 1.03 18.49 -10.26
CA PRO A 191 1.55 19.84 -10.15
C PRO A 191 0.68 20.77 -9.29
N ALA A 192 -0.65 20.62 -9.38
CA ALA A 192 -1.58 21.36 -8.53
C ALA A 192 -1.43 20.98 -7.05
N ALA A 193 -1.34 19.68 -6.76
CA ALA A 193 -1.11 19.19 -5.40
C ALA A 193 0.24 19.69 -4.85
N LEU A 194 1.31 19.69 -5.67
CA LEU A 194 2.62 20.18 -5.27
C LEU A 194 2.59 21.65 -4.88
N ARG A 195 1.89 22.50 -5.65
CA ARG A 195 1.68 23.91 -5.31
C ARG A 195 0.92 24.11 -4.00
N LEU A 196 -0.16 23.32 -3.80
CA LEU A 196 -0.95 23.37 -2.57
C LEU A 196 -0.17 22.85 -1.36
N ALA A 197 0.73 21.90 -1.56
CA ALA A 197 1.58 21.37 -0.52
C ALA A 197 2.72 22.30 -0.11
N ALA A 198 3.11 23.25 -0.96
CA ALA A 198 4.30 24.09 -0.78
C ALA A 198 4.45 24.71 0.63
N PRO A 199 3.40 25.28 1.28
CA PRO A 199 3.52 25.82 2.65
C PRO A 199 3.80 24.78 3.73
N PHE A 200 3.59 23.49 3.43
CA PHE A 200 3.70 22.38 4.37
C PHE A 200 4.91 21.48 4.10
N LEU A 201 5.72 21.82 3.09
CA LEU A 201 6.91 21.05 2.73
C LEU A 201 8.03 21.31 3.73
N SER A 202 8.70 20.25 4.13
CA SER A 202 9.89 20.30 4.98
C SER A 202 11.14 20.21 4.10
N ILE A 203 11.97 21.26 4.10
CA ILE A 203 13.26 21.27 3.40
C ILE A 203 14.12 20.09 3.85
N ARG A 204 14.10 19.78 5.15
CA ARG A 204 14.84 18.63 5.70
C ARG A 204 14.38 17.30 5.10
N GLU A 205 13.05 17.09 4.96
CA GLU A 205 12.51 15.86 4.36
C GLU A 205 12.87 15.78 2.87
N ILE A 206 12.83 16.90 2.16
CA ILE A 206 13.25 17.01 0.75
C ILE A 206 14.71 16.62 0.60
N ASP A 207 15.60 17.19 1.42
CA ASP A 207 17.04 16.90 1.38
C ASP A 207 17.36 15.45 1.72
N GLN A 208 16.68 14.88 2.72
CA GLN A 208 16.82 13.46 3.06
C GLN A 208 16.38 12.55 1.91
N THR A 209 15.26 12.88 1.26
CA THR A 209 14.76 12.13 0.11
C THR A 209 15.71 12.23 -1.07
N ARG A 210 16.23 13.42 -1.34
CA ARG A 210 17.23 13.68 -2.38
C ARG A 210 18.50 12.84 -2.18
N ALA A 211 19.05 12.84 -0.95
CA ALA A 211 20.21 12.03 -0.60
C ALA A 211 19.93 10.55 -0.82
N ARG A 212 18.77 10.05 -0.37
CA ARG A 212 18.40 8.65 -0.57
C ARG A 212 18.28 8.28 -2.04
N ILE A 213 17.73 9.14 -2.90
CA ILE A 213 17.66 8.89 -4.35
C ILE A 213 19.06 8.84 -4.97
N ALA A 214 20.01 9.65 -4.46
CA ALA A 214 21.39 9.64 -4.94
C ALA A 214 22.14 8.37 -4.55
N ASP A 215 22.00 7.95 -3.28
CA ASP A 215 22.81 6.90 -2.67
C ASP A 215 22.31 5.49 -2.97
N ASP A 216 21.01 5.29 -3.10
CA ASP A 216 20.39 3.97 -3.24
C ASP A 216 20.10 3.63 -4.72
N ALA A 217 21.05 2.92 -5.35
CA ALA A 217 20.92 2.48 -6.75
C ALA A 217 19.82 1.42 -6.96
N ALA A 218 19.33 0.78 -5.90
CA ALA A 218 18.33 -0.29 -5.97
C ALA A 218 16.88 0.22 -6.01
N LEU A 219 16.65 1.53 -5.81
CA LEU A 219 15.32 2.11 -5.85
C LEU A 219 14.60 1.82 -7.17
N SER A 220 13.45 1.19 -7.07
CA SER A 220 12.56 0.97 -8.19
C SER A 220 11.84 2.27 -8.60
N HIS A 221 11.21 2.28 -9.77
CA HIS A 221 10.37 3.39 -10.19
C HIS A 221 9.18 3.60 -9.21
N ASP A 222 8.59 2.52 -8.71
CA ASP A 222 7.50 2.58 -7.73
C ASP A 222 7.96 3.22 -6.41
N ASP A 223 9.20 2.94 -5.95
CA ASP A 223 9.77 3.58 -4.76
C ASP A 223 9.92 5.09 -4.95
N LEU A 224 10.42 5.52 -6.10
CA LEU A 224 10.57 6.95 -6.42
C LEU A 224 9.20 7.66 -6.46
N GLU A 225 8.18 7.02 -7.02
CA GLU A 225 6.82 7.54 -7.02
C GLU A 225 6.24 7.64 -5.59
N ILE A 226 6.44 6.63 -4.76
CA ILE A 226 6.01 6.64 -3.36
C ILE A 226 6.73 7.76 -2.60
N MET A 227 8.04 7.93 -2.79
CA MET A 227 8.81 8.98 -2.15
C MET A 227 8.27 10.37 -2.51
N LEU A 228 7.99 10.66 -3.79
CA LEU A 228 7.37 11.92 -4.20
C LEU A 228 5.98 12.11 -3.58
N LEU A 229 5.17 11.06 -3.56
CA LEU A 229 3.83 11.12 -2.98
C LEU A 229 3.88 11.44 -1.49
N GLU A 230 4.64 10.68 -0.71
CA GLU A 230 4.62 10.78 0.76
C GLU A 230 5.39 12.02 1.26
N THR A 231 6.51 12.37 0.60
CA THR A 231 7.30 13.55 1.01
C THR A 231 6.62 14.85 0.62
N CYS A 232 5.92 14.90 -0.53
CA CYS A 232 5.45 16.15 -1.10
C CYS A 232 3.92 16.17 -1.32
N LEU A 233 3.39 15.36 -2.23
CA LEU A 233 2.02 15.53 -2.74
C LEU A 233 0.95 15.26 -1.67
N ALA A 234 1.21 14.32 -0.76
CA ALA A 234 0.29 13.99 0.34
C ALA A 234 0.20 15.08 1.42
N LYS A 235 1.07 16.10 1.37
CA LYS A 235 1.01 17.27 2.24
C LYS A 235 -0.02 18.30 1.76
N ALA A 236 -0.57 18.17 0.56
CA ALA A 236 -1.63 19.05 0.07
C ALA A 236 -2.88 18.98 0.96
N PRO A 237 -3.45 20.13 1.39
CA PRO A 237 -4.60 20.16 2.30
C PRO A 237 -5.92 19.90 1.56
N ASN A 238 -5.91 18.95 0.61
CA ASN A 238 -7.07 18.53 -0.18
C ASN A 238 -7.03 16.99 -0.31
N GLU A 239 -7.69 16.32 0.63
CA GLU A 239 -7.71 14.84 0.69
C GLU A 239 -8.34 14.20 -0.56
N ALA A 240 -9.35 14.85 -1.16
CA ALA A 240 -9.98 14.35 -2.39
C ALA A 240 -8.99 14.36 -3.56
N LEU A 241 -8.21 15.44 -3.71
CA LEU A 241 -7.16 15.56 -4.73
C LEU A 241 -6.08 14.47 -4.52
N VAL A 242 -5.58 14.32 -3.30
CA VAL A 242 -4.58 13.30 -2.95
C VAL A 242 -5.12 11.88 -3.20
N GLY A 243 -6.40 11.64 -2.88
CA GLY A 243 -7.08 10.37 -3.16
C GLY A 243 -7.09 10.03 -4.65
N LEU A 244 -7.45 10.98 -5.52
CA LEU A 244 -7.44 10.80 -6.98
C LEU A 244 -6.02 10.56 -7.52
N ILE A 245 -5.01 11.25 -7.00
CA ILE A 245 -3.61 11.02 -7.36
C ILE A 245 -3.20 9.59 -6.99
N ARG A 246 -3.50 9.14 -5.78
CA ARG A 246 -3.21 7.75 -5.35
C ARG A 246 -3.86 6.74 -6.27
N GLN A 247 -5.13 6.91 -6.60
CA GLN A 247 -5.86 6.02 -7.49
C GLN A 247 -5.24 5.95 -8.89
N SER A 248 -4.93 7.09 -9.50
CA SER A 248 -4.33 7.13 -10.84
C SER A 248 -2.93 6.49 -10.89
N ARG A 249 -2.14 6.63 -9.82
CA ARG A 249 -0.81 6.02 -9.70
C ARG A 249 -0.88 4.50 -9.61
N LEU A 250 -1.87 3.95 -8.91
CA LEU A 250 -2.01 2.50 -8.75
C LEU A 250 -2.15 1.76 -10.09
N VAL A 251 -2.94 2.33 -11.01
CA VAL A 251 -3.11 1.75 -12.36
C VAL A 251 -1.78 1.71 -13.10
N LEU A 252 -0.98 2.77 -13.03
CA LEU A 252 0.30 2.88 -13.72
C LEU A 252 1.42 2.06 -13.07
N SER A 253 1.42 1.95 -11.74
CA SER A 253 2.33 1.06 -11.00
C SER A 253 2.12 -0.40 -11.42
N ALA A 254 0.86 -0.83 -11.62
CA ALA A 254 0.56 -2.15 -12.16
C ALA A 254 1.18 -2.38 -13.56
N VAL A 255 1.15 -1.36 -14.44
CA VAL A 255 1.84 -1.40 -15.75
C VAL A 255 3.33 -1.60 -15.58
N ASN A 256 3.97 -0.78 -14.76
CA ASN A 256 5.42 -0.83 -14.57
C ASN A 256 5.86 -2.19 -14.03
N ARG A 257 5.13 -2.74 -13.05
CA ARG A 257 5.39 -4.09 -12.51
C ARG A 257 5.19 -5.18 -13.57
N ALA A 258 4.15 -5.07 -14.41
CA ALA A 258 3.94 -6.00 -15.51
C ALA A 258 5.10 -5.96 -16.50
N LEU A 259 5.55 -4.77 -16.90
CA LEU A 259 6.67 -4.59 -17.83
C LEU A 259 7.97 -5.15 -17.26
N THR A 260 8.28 -4.87 -16.00
CA THR A 260 9.45 -5.44 -15.30
C THR A 260 9.34 -6.97 -15.21
N GLY A 261 8.18 -7.48 -14.84
CA GLY A 261 7.90 -8.92 -14.79
C GLY A 261 8.05 -9.61 -16.15
N LEU A 262 7.94 -8.90 -17.26
CA LEU A 262 8.19 -9.40 -18.63
C LEU A 262 9.67 -9.30 -19.04
N GLY A 263 10.55 -8.89 -18.12
CA GLY A 263 11.99 -8.79 -18.36
C GLY A 263 12.43 -7.51 -19.05
N LEU A 264 11.57 -6.49 -19.14
CA LEU A 264 11.99 -5.19 -19.63
C LEU A 264 12.88 -4.50 -18.58
N PRO A 265 14.00 -3.88 -18.99
CA PRO A 265 14.89 -3.23 -18.04
C PRO A 265 14.18 -2.05 -17.33
N PRO A 266 14.62 -1.70 -16.10
CA PRO A 266 14.11 -0.53 -15.39
C PRO A 266 14.37 0.74 -16.20
N ASP A 267 13.51 1.74 -16.02
CA ASP A 267 13.67 3.03 -16.69
C ASP A 267 14.65 3.93 -15.91
N LEU A 268 15.93 3.87 -16.28
CA LEU A 268 16.99 4.64 -15.62
C LEU A 268 16.79 6.16 -15.77
N VAL A 269 16.19 6.62 -16.87
CA VAL A 269 15.93 8.05 -17.11
C VAL A 269 14.93 8.58 -16.09
N ALA A 270 13.97 7.77 -15.67
CA ALA A 270 13.02 8.18 -14.65
C ALA A 270 13.70 8.59 -13.34
N ARG A 271 14.72 7.82 -12.91
CA ARG A 271 15.48 8.11 -11.68
C ARG A 271 16.17 9.49 -11.74
N ASP A 272 16.87 9.78 -12.83
CA ASP A 272 17.54 11.07 -12.99
C ASP A 272 16.56 12.23 -12.98
N GLN A 273 15.37 12.03 -13.55
CA GLN A 273 14.32 13.04 -13.53
C GLN A 273 13.73 13.25 -12.12
N TYR A 274 13.53 12.19 -11.32
CA TYR A 274 13.13 12.34 -9.92
C TYR A 274 14.20 13.07 -9.10
N ARG A 275 15.47 12.72 -9.28
CA ARG A 275 16.57 13.45 -8.63
C ARG A 275 16.53 14.94 -8.97
N MET A 276 16.41 15.28 -10.26
CA MET A 276 16.31 16.67 -10.72
C MET A 276 15.08 17.40 -10.15
N LEU A 277 13.95 16.71 -10.03
CA LEU A 277 12.74 17.26 -9.42
C LEU A 277 12.99 17.66 -7.95
N PHE A 278 13.61 16.80 -7.17
CA PHE A 278 13.94 17.09 -5.77
C PHE A 278 15.04 18.15 -5.64
N ASP A 279 16.01 18.22 -6.57
CA ASP A 279 16.98 19.30 -6.63
C ASP A 279 16.30 20.66 -6.91
N LEU A 280 15.34 20.70 -7.84
CA LEU A 280 14.55 21.90 -8.13
C LEU A 280 13.72 22.35 -6.90
N MET A 281 13.09 21.42 -6.19
CA MET A 281 12.31 21.76 -4.98
C MET A 281 13.17 22.32 -3.86
N ALA A 282 14.44 21.92 -3.77
CA ALA A 282 15.36 22.42 -2.76
C ALA A 282 15.93 23.82 -3.09
N GLN A 283 16.02 24.20 -4.36
CA GLN A 283 16.79 25.35 -4.81
C GLN A 283 15.95 26.43 -5.51
N HIS A 284 14.74 26.12 -5.96
CA HIS A 284 13.92 26.98 -6.81
C HIS A 284 12.50 27.15 -6.28
N PRO A 285 11.76 28.18 -6.75
CA PRO A 285 10.34 28.33 -6.45
C PRO A 285 9.55 27.09 -6.87
N ILE A 286 8.55 26.75 -6.08
CA ILE A 286 7.73 25.53 -6.26
C ILE A 286 7.08 25.44 -7.66
N ASP A 287 6.79 26.58 -8.29
CA ASP A 287 6.22 26.61 -9.63
C ASP A 287 7.14 25.99 -10.69
N SER A 288 8.46 26.19 -10.58
CA SER A 288 9.44 25.54 -11.46
C SER A 288 9.41 24.02 -11.30
N SER A 289 9.32 23.55 -10.07
CA SER A 289 9.23 22.12 -9.76
C SER A 289 7.90 21.52 -10.24
N ALA A 290 6.80 22.26 -10.10
CA ALA A 290 5.48 21.83 -10.56
C ALA A 290 5.42 21.74 -12.09
N GLU A 291 6.04 22.69 -12.81
CA GLU A 291 6.12 22.64 -14.27
C GLU A 291 7.00 21.48 -14.74
N PHE A 292 8.16 21.29 -14.12
CA PHE A 292 9.03 20.15 -14.41
C PHE A 292 8.31 18.81 -14.17
N LEU A 293 7.56 18.69 -13.07
CA LEU A 293 6.76 17.49 -12.78
C LEU A 293 5.73 17.22 -13.88
N ARG A 294 5.07 18.25 -14.39
CA ARG A 294 4.14 18.11 -15.51
C ARG A 294 4.81 17.57 -16.76
N GLU A 295 5.96 18.14 -17.13
CA GLU A 295 6.74 17.70 -18.30
C GLU A 295 7.26 16.27 -18.10
N HIS A 296 7.76 15.95 -16.90
CA HIS A 296 8.18 14.60 -16.54
C HIS A 296 7.06 13.57 -16.79
N LEU A 297 5.85 13.84 -16.31
CA LEU A 297 4.71 12.94 -16.48
C LEU A 297 4.32 12.77 -17.96
N GLN A 298 4.44 13.81 -18.79
CA GLN A 298 4.22 13.72 -20.23
C GLN A 298 5.30 12.88 -20.94
N ILE A 299 6.56 12.97 -20.50
CA ILE A 299 7.66 12.15 -21.00
C ILE A 299 7.42 10.70 -20.61
N MET A 300 7.06 10.44 -19.34
CA MET A 300 6.77 9.08 -18.84
C MET A 300 5.59 8.45 -19.57
N ALA A 301 4.54 9.21 -19.89
CA ALA A 301 3.44 8.74 -20.72
C ALA A 301 3.93 8.18 -22.06
N ARG A 302 4.73 8.96 -22.79
CA ARG A 302 5.28 8.56 -24.10
C ARG A 302 6.18 7.33 -23.99
N ARG A 303 7.02 7.25 -22.95
CA ARG A 303 7.94 6.13 -22.72
C ARG A 303 7.19 4.85 -22.37
N ASN A 304 6.21 4.92 -21.47
CA ASN A 304 5.42 3.75 -21.11
C ASN A 304 4.55 3.24 -22.27
N LEU A 305 4.00 4.12 -23.08
CA LEU A 305 3.29 3.72 -24.31
C LEU A 305 4.23 3.02 -25.30
N ALA A 306 5.47 3.48 -25.45
CA ALA A 306 6.46 2.81 -26.29
C ALA A 306 6.81 1.42 -25.74
N ARG A 307 7.02 1.29 -24.43
CA ARG A 307 7.28 0.00 -23.77
C ARG A 307 6.13 -0.97 -23.88
N MET A 308 4.88 -0.52 -23.78
CA MET A 308 3.70 -1.35 -23.99
C MET A 308 3.62 -1.93 -25.41
N LYS A 309 4.03 -1.18 -26.44
CA LYS A 309 4.08 -1.69 -27.81
C LYS A 309 5.04 -2.88 -27.94
N ILE A 310 6.16 -2.87 -27.23
CA ILE A 310 7.12 -3.99 -27.20
C ILE A 310 6.44 -5.23 -26.61
N VAL A 311 5.69 -5.06 -25.53
CA VAL A 311 4.99 -6.17 -24.86
C VAL A 311 3.89 -6.77 -25.75
N GLY A 312 3.17 -5.94 -26.52
CA GLY A 312 2.14 -6.40 -27.44
C GLY A 312 2.67 -7.31 -28.56
N VAL A 313 3.98 -7.28 -28.83
CA VAL A 313 4.66 -8.17 -29.80
C VAL A 313 5.13 -9.46 -29.15
N VAL A 314 5.38 -9.45 -27.84
CA VAL A 314 5.83 -10.63 -27.09
C VAL A 314 4.64 -11.57 -26.89
N ARG A 315 4.64 -12.72 -27.54
CA ARG A 315 3.61 -13.75 -27.30
C ARG A 315 3.58 -14.13 -25.83
N ASN A 316 2.40 -14.07 -25.23
CA ASN A 316 2.18 -14.49 -23.85
C ASN A 316 2.37 -16.01 -23.73
N SER A 317 3.60 -16.44 -23.45
CA SER A 317 3.94 -17.83 -23.12
C SER A 317 3.66 -18.18 -21.65
N ARG A 318 3.19 -17.21 -20.85
CA ARG A 318 2.95 -17.39 -19.43
C ARG A 318 1.64 -18.12 -19.17
N ARG A 319 1.68 -19.01 -18.20
CA ARG A 319 0.51 -19.71 -17.69
C ARG A 319 -0.45 -18.70 -17.05
N ILE A 320 -1.63 -18.49 -17.64
CA ILE A 320 -2.70 -17.69 -17.05
C ILE A 320 -3.12 -18.37 -15.73
N PRO A 321 -3.21 -17.65 -14.59
CA PRO A 321 -3.69 -18.24 -13.36
C PRO A 321 -5.07 -18.88 -13.52
N PRO A 322 -5.36 -20.01 -12.85
CA PRO A 322 -6.59 -20.77 -13.06
C PRO A 322 -7.86 -20.00 -12.72
N TYR A 323 -7.77 -18.98 -11.88
CA TYR A 323 -8.89 -18.12 -11.50
C TYR A 323 -9.15 -16.97 -12.51
N LEU A 324 -8.35 -16.84 -13.58
CA LEU A 324 -8.54 -15.88 -14.66
C LEU A 324 -8.97 -16.61 -15.93
N VAL A 325 -10.13 -16.24 -16.45
CA VAL A 325 -10.67 -16.79 -17.69
C VAL A 325 -10.74 -15.70 -18.74
N SER A 326 -10.10 -15.92 -19.89
CA SER A 326 -10.18 -15.00 -21.04
C SER A 326 -11.62 -14.82 -21.46
N LYS A 327 -12.00 -13.60 -21.76
CA LYS A 327 -13.34 -13.27 -22.26
C LYS A 327 -13.37 -13.35 -23.76
#